data_f49f93d07ccef1f2115cdf61f8292eac
#
_entry.id   f49f93d07ccef1f2115cdf61f8292eac
#
_cell.length_a   1.000
_cell.length_b   1.000
_cell.length_c   1.000
_cell.angle_alpha   90.00
_cell.angle_beta   90.00
_cell.angle_gamma   90.00
#
_symmetry.space_group_name_H-M   'P 1'
#
loop_
_entity.id
_entity.type
_entity.pdbx_description
1 polymer ?
#
loop_
_entity_poly.entity_id
_entity_poly.type
_entity_poly.pdbx_seq_one_letter_code
_entity_poly.pdbx_strand_id
1 'polypeptide(L)'
;IKNLLELDKNLDIHGIDISEESYHTARRVHSDAIENGSVMLRIGNVANLPYQNNDFDLVFAIQTHIFWEDLKQSFQEVYRVMSNPSTLIIASEKEKIKYHMTDYGTSHELRQLLTNIGFSKIEEKQNYKWVVYIVTKSD
;
A
#
# COMPACT_ATOMS: atom_id res chain seq x y z
N ILE A 1 -8.54 3.71 6.60
CA ILE A 1 -8.16 4.34 7.88
C ILE A 1 -9.18 4.03 8.97
N LYS A 2 -10.47 4.25 8.70
CA LYS A 2 -11.52 4.00 9.69
C LYS A 2 -11.45 2.60 10.30
N ASN A 3 -11.36 1.58 9.45
CA ASN A 3 -11.31 0.17 9.91
C ASN A 3 -10.07 -0.13 10.74
N LEU A 4 -8.92 0.48 10.42
CA LEU A 4 -7.70 0.33 11.20
C LEU A 4 -7.84 0.96 12.58
N LEU A 5 -8.43 2.14 12.68
CA LEU A 5 -8.68 2.83 13.95
C LEU A 5 -9.65 2.04 14.85
N GLU A 6 -10.60 1.33 14.26
CA GLU A 6 -11.52 0.47 15.00
C GLU A 6 -10.85 -0.79 15.53
N LEU A 7 -9.82 -1.30 14.84
CA LEU A 7 -9.09 -2.50 15.26
C LEU A 7 -8.14 -2.24 16.43
N ASP A 8 -7.42 -1.13 16.41
CA ASP A 8 -6.44 -0.79 17.44
C ASP A 8 -6.26 0.73 17.52
N LYS A 9 -6.50 1.30 18.68
CA LYS A 9 -6.35 2.74 18.93
C LYS A 9 -4.90 3.19 19.09
N ASN A 10 -3.97 2.24 19.24
CA ASN A 10 -2.55 2.52 19.43
C ASN A 10 -1.76 2.50 18.11
N LEU A 11 -2.42 2.35 16.98
CA LEU A 11 -1.75 2.39 15.68
C LEU A 11 -1.30 3.81 15.35
N ASP A 12 -0.09 3.91 14.81
CA ASP A 12 0.43 5.13 14.19
C ASP A 12 0.22 5.01 12.69
N ILE A 13 -0.79 5.70 12.16
CA ILE A 13 -1.27 5.52 10.79
C ILE A 13 -0.79 6.68 9.92
N HIS A 14 -0.11 6.33 8.83
CA HIS A 14 0.30 7.28 7.80
C HIS A 14 -0.42 6.96 6.49
N GLY A 15 -1.08 7.95 5.92
CA GLY A 15 -1.75 7.84 4.63
C GLY A 15 -1.12 8.80 3.62
N ILE A 16 -0.95 8.33 2.39
CA ILE A 16 -0.42 9.14 1.29
C ILE A 16 -1.28 8.95 0.05
N ASP A 17 -1.58 10.04 -0.63
CA ASP A 17 -2.32 10.04 -1.89
C ASP A 17 -1.78 11.15 -2.79
N ILE A 18 -1.74 10.91 -4.09
CA ILE A 18 -1.34 11.92 -5.07
C ILE A 18 -2.47 12.93 -5.32
N SER A 19 -3.70 12.57 -5.02
CA SER A 19 -4.90 13.40 -5.22
C SER A 19 -5.12 14.36 -4.06
N GLU A 20 -5.10 15.66 -4.35
CA GLU A 20 -5.48 16.69 -3.36
C GLU A 20 -6.91 16.51 -2.88
N GLU A 21 -7.81 16.15 -3.77
CA GLU A 21 -9.22 15.93 -3.43
C GLU A 21 -9.38 14.79 -2.41
N SER A 22 -8.74 13.65 -2.66
CA SER A 22 -8.75 12.52 -1.73
C SER A 22 -8.12 12.88 -0.39
N TYR A 23 -7.02 13.63 -0.41
CA TYR A 23 -6.37 14.13 0.78
C TYR A 23 -7.30 15.00 1.62
N HIS A 24 -7.95 15.99 1.01
CA HIS A 24 -8.85 16.90 1.74
C HIS A 24 -10.10 16.18 2.26
N THR A 25 -10.62 15.22 1.52
CA THR A 25 -11.74 14.38 1.98
C THR A 25 -11.35 13.54 3.19
N ALA A 26 -10.21 12.86 3.13
CA ALA A 26 -9.71 12.04 4.23
C ALA A 26 -9.41 12.88 5.47
N ARG A 27 -8.83 14.07 5.29
CA ARG A 27 -8.53 15.00 6.37
C ARG A 27 -9.79 15.47 7.10
N ARG A 28 -10.86 15.71 6.36
CA ARG A 28 -12.14 16.11 6.94
C ARG A 28 -12.80 14.96 7.70
N VAL A 29 -12.80 13.76 7.12
CA VAL A 29 -13.43 12.57 7.72
C VAL A 29 -12.70 12.10 8.97
N HIS A 30 -11.37 12.23 9.01
CA HIS A 30 -10.53 11.73 10.10
C HIS A 30 -9.91 12.85 10.96
N SER A 31 -10.57 14.00 11.03
CA SER A 31 -10.03 15.19 11.73
C SER A 31 -9.68 14.91 13.20
N ASP A 32 -10.49 14.17 13.93
CA ASP A 32 -10.23 13.86 15.35
C ASP A 32 -8.96 13.00 15.51
N ALA A 33 -8.79 12.00 14.68
CA ALA A 33 -7.60 11.14 14.72
C ALA A 33 -6.32 11.88 14.28
N ILE A 34 -6.45 12.84 13.38
CA ILE A 34 -5.34 13.71 12.99
C ILE A 34 -4.95 14.66 14.14
N GLU A 35 -5.93 15.27 14.78
CA GLU A 35 -5.68 16.17 15.94
C GLU A 35 -5.01 15.45 17.10
N ASN A 36 -5.41 14.21 17.39
CA ASN A 36 -4.82 13.45 18.49
C ASN A 36 -3.48 12.77 18.14
N GLY A 37 -3.02 12.90 16.90
CA GLY A 37 -1.74 12.36 16.44
C GLY A 37 -1.75 10.90 15.99
N SER A 38 -2.90 10.23 15.99
CA SER A 38 -3.00 8.83 15.55
C SER A 38 -2.88 8.66 14.05
N VAL A 39 -3.24 9.70 13.29
CA VAL A 39 -3.22 9.68 11.81
C VAL A 39 -2.46 10.88 11.28
N MET A 40 -1.53 10.65 10.36
CA MET A 40 -0.85 11.67 9.58
C MET A 40 -1.13 11.45 8.10
N LEU A 41 -1.64 12.45 7.41
CA LEU A 41 -1.94 12.40 5.99
C LEU A 41 -0.99 13.29 5.21
N ARG A 42 -0.59 12.84 4.02
CA ARG A 42 0.28 13.60 3.11
C ARG A 42 -0.22 13.50 1.68
N ILE A 43 0.05 14.53 0.91
CA ILE A 43 -0.04 14.47 -0.56
C ILE A 43 1.35 14.08 -1.07
N GLY A 44 1.42 13.06 -1.92
CA GLY A 44 2.70 12.65 -2.47
C GLY A 44 2.58 11.48 -3.42
N ASN A 45 3.70 11.14 -4.03
CA ASN A 45 3.81 10.07 -5.00
C ASN A 45 4.48 8.86 -4.34
N VAL A 46 3.87 7.68 -4.48
CA VAL A 46 4.43 6.42 -3.96
C VAL A 46 5.80 6.08 -4.54
N ALA A 47 6.11 6.57 -5.75
CA ALA A 47 7.44 6.38 -6.36
C ALA A 47 8.55 7.19 -5.67
N ASN A 48 8.21 8.09 -4.76
CA ASN A 48 9.15 8.87 -3.97
C ASN A 48 8.53 9.18 -2.61
N LEU A 49 8.57 8.22 -1.71
CA LEU A 49 7.91 8.32 -0.40
C LEU A 49 8.70 9.21 0.56
N PRO A 50 8.03 10.14 1.26
CA PRO A 50 8.68 11.07 2.19
C PRO A 50 8.91 10.43 3.57
N TYR A 51 9.41 9.22 3.60
CA TYR A 51 9.66 8.46 4.82
C TYR A 51 11.06 7.88 4.81
N GLN A 52 11.56 7.57 6.00
CA GLN A 52 12.88 6.97 6.17
C GLN A 52 12.87 5.47 5.81
N ASN A 53 14.06 4.93 5.59
CA ASN A 53 14.22 3.49 5.42
C ASN A 53 13.75 2.75 6.67
N ASN A 54 13.10 1.60 6.49
CA ASN A 54 12.70 0.73 7.59
C ASN A 54 11.77 1.40 8.61
N ASP A 55 10.81 2.19 8.15
CA ASP A 55 9.95 3.03 8.99
C ASP A 55 8.60 2.37 9.33
N PHE A 56 8.13 1.44 8.50
CA PHE A 56 6.79 0.84 8.65
C PHE A 56 6.85 -0.67 8.78
N ASP A 57 6.08 -1.22 9.70
CA ASP A 57 5.94 -2.68 9.90
C ASP A 57 4.72 -3.28 9.19
N LEU A 58 3.82 -2.45 8.69
CA LEU A 58 2.67 -2.88 7.92
C LEU A 58 2.30 -1.81 6.89
N VAL A 59 2.17 -2.22 5.62
CA VAL A 59 1.80 -1.34 4.52
C VAL A 59 0.60 -1.94 3.78
N PHE A 60 -0.35 -1.09 3.42
CA PHE A 60 -1.52 -1.46 2.62
C PHE A 60 -1.53 -0.72 1.29
N ALA A 61 -1.81 -1.43 0.21
CA ALA A 61 -2.09 -0.89 -1.10
C ALA A 61 -3.40 -1.51 -1.62
N ILE A 62 -4.53 -0.92 -1.22
CA ILE A 62 -5.86 -1.42 -1.54
C ILE A 62 -6.47 -0.58 -2.64
N GLN A 63 -6.73 -1.17 -3.80
CA GLN A 63 -7.27 -0.50 -4.99
C GLN A 63 -6.44 0.71 -5.44
N THR A 64 -5.13 0.70 -5.19
CA THR A 64 -4.24 1.84 -5.45
C THR A 64 -3.14 1.54 -6.44
N HIS A 65 -2.48 0.37 -6.34
CA HIS A 65 -1.35 0.03 -7.19
C HIS A 65 -1.74 -0.03 -8.68
N ILE A 66 -2.99 -0.28 -8.98
CA ILE A 66 -3.52 -0.31 -10.34
C ILE A 66 -3.41 1.04 -11.06
N PHE A 67 -3.25 2.13 -10.31
CA PHE A 67 -3.11 3.48 -10.84
C PHE A 67 -1.67 4.02 -10.80
N TRP A 68 -0.72 3.27 -10.28
CA TRP A 68 0.67 3.71 -10.20
C TRP A 68 1.31 3.71 -11.58
N GLU A 69 1.91 4.83 -11.96
CA GLU A 69 2.54 4.98 -13.28
C GLU A 69 3.77 4.10 -13.43
N ASP A 70 4.63 4.08 -12.41
CA ASP A 70 5.85 3.26 -12.38
C ASP A 70 5.77 2.26 -11.23
N LEU A 71 5.26 1.07 -11.54
CA LEU A 71 5.08 0.01 -10.54
C LEU A 71 6.40 -0.42 -9.92
N LYS A 72 7.44 -0.59 -10.73
CA LYS A 72 8.73 -1.04 -10.23
C LYS A 72 9.31 -0.05 -9.23
N GLN A 73 9.39 1.22 -9.59
CA GLN A 73 9.90 2.26 -8.71
C GLN A 73 9.03 2.40 -7.47
N SER A 74 7.73 2.34 -7.61
CA SER A 74 6.79 2.45 -6.49
C SER A 74 6.95 1.31 -5.49
N PHE A 75 7.04 0.07 -5.95
CA PHE A 75 7.25 -1.07 -5.05
C PHE A 75 8.67 -1.09 -4.48
N GLN A 76 9.67 -0.57 -5.17
CA GLN A 76 11.01 -0.38 -4.61
C GLN A 76 10.98 0.61 -3.44
N GLU A 77 10.24 1.70 -3.57
CA GLU A 77 10.04 2.67 -2.49
C GLU A 77 9.27 2.08 -1.30
N VAL A 78 8.22 1.32 -1.59
CA VAL A 78 7.48 0.60 -0.53
C VAL A 78 8.42 -0.35 0.21
N TYR A 79 9.22 -1.11 -0.51
CA TYR A 79 10.23 -2.01 0.10
C TYR A 79 11.23 -1.24 0.97
N ARG A 80 11.71 -0.11 0.49
CA ARG A 80 12.68 0.72 1.22
C ARG A 80 12.14 1.17 2.57
N VAL A 81 10.90 1.66 2.61
CA VAL A 81 10.30 2.19 3.85
C VAL A 81 9.77 1.11 4.79
N MET A 82 9.69 -0.12 4.33
CA MET A 82 9.26 -1.24 5.18
C MET A 82 10.40 -1.71 6.07
N SER A 83 10.10 -1.96 7.32
CA SER A 83 11.04 -2.53 8.30
C SER A 83 11.32 -4.01 7.99
N ASN A 84 12.21 -4.60 8.74
CA ASN A 84 12.56 -6.01 8.61
C ASN A 84 12.41 -6.70 9.98
N PRO A 85 11.45 -7.61 10.18
CA PRO A 85 10.44 -8.07 9.23
C PRO A 85 9.22 -7.14 9.13
N SER A 86 8.52 -7.21 8.02
CA SER A 86 7.29 -6.43 7.80
C SER A 86 6.39 -7.07 6.75
N THR A 87 5.16 -6.58 6.66
CA THR A 87 4.14 -7.11 5.75
C THR A 87 3.56 -6.02 4.86
N LEU A 88 3.42 -6.33 3.58
CA LEU A 88 2.69 -5.53 2.60
C LEU A 88 1.45 -6.30 2.17
N ILE A 89 0.29 -5.66 2.23
CA ILE A 89 -0.96 -6.22 1.74
C ILE A 89 -1.40 -5.43 0.50
N ILE A 90 -1.48 -6.14 -0.63
CA ILE A 90 -1.97 -5.59 -1.89
C ILE A 90 -3.32 -6.23 -2.18
N ALA A 91 -4.35 -5.43 -2.39
CA ALA A 91 -5.69 -5.94 -2.68
C ALA A 91 -6.35 -5.12 -3.78
N SER A 92 -6.98 -5.79 -4.73
CA SER A 92 -7.74 -5.14 -5.80
C SER A 92 -8.82 -6.04 -6.36
N GLU A 93 -9.87 -5.43 -6.90
CA GLU A 93 -10.86 -6.13 -7.70
C GLU A 93 -10.23 -6.59 -9.01
N LYS A 94 -10.50 -7.83 -9.40
CA LYS A 94 -9.95 -8.44 -10.61
C LYS A 94 -10.31 -7.66 -11.88
N GLU A 95 -11.53 -7.15 -11.97
CA GLU A 95 -11.98 -6.36 -13.12
C GLU A 95 -11.24 -5.04 -13.22
N LYS A 96 -10.91 -4.41 -12.10
CA LYS A 96 -10.15 -3.17 -12.07
C LYS A 96 -8.70 -3.36 -12.50
N ILE A 97 -8.10 -4.47 -12.10
CA ILE A 97 -6.77 -4.86 -12.60
C ILE A 97 -6.81 -5.02 -14.11
N LYS A 98 -7.76 -5.77 -14.62
CA LYS A 98 -7.91 -6.01 -16.05
C LYS A 98 -8.13 -4.73 -16.85
N TYR A 99 -8.89 -3.79 -16.30
CA TYR A 99 -9.24 -2.54 -16.96
C TYR A 99 -8.07 -1.53 -16.96
N HIS A 100 -7.37 -1.38 -15.84
CA HIS A 100 -6.40 -0.32 -15.65
C HIS A 100 -4.94 -0.72 -15.89
N MET A 101 -4.60 -2.00 -15.73
CA MET A 101 -3.20 -2.45 -15.81
C MET A 101 -2.89 -3.03 -17.19
N THR A 102 -1.94 -2.42 -17.88
CA THR A 102 -1.38 -2.95 -19.13
C THR A 102 -0.17 -3.86 -18.86
N ASP A 103 0.63 -3.51 -17.84
CA ASP A 103 1.79 -4.27 -17.39
C ASP A 103 1.56 -4.81 -15.98
N TYR A 104 2.16 -5.94 -15.66
CA TYR A 104 2.06 -6.58 -14.34
C TYR A 104 0.63 -6.91 -13.91
N GLY A 105 -0.29 -7.06 -14.86
CA GLY A 105 -1.70 -7.37 -14.59
C GLY A 105 -1.96 -8.82 -14.22
N THR A 106 -1.02 -9.73 -14.43
CA THR A 106 -1.13 -11.13 -14.04
C THR A 106 -0.42 -11.39 -12.72
N SER A 107 -0.89 -12.42 -11.99
CA SER A 107 -0.25 -12.85 -10.74
C SER A 107 1.21 -13.22 -10.95
N HIS A 108 1.52 -13.90 -12.05
CA HIS A 108 2.90 -14.30 -12.36
C HIS A 108 3.82 -13.09 -12.53
N GLU A 109 3.39 -12.09 -13.29
CA GLU A 109 4.19 -10.88 -13.52
C GLU A 109 4.40 -10.07 -12.24
N LEU A 110 3.35 -9.89 -11.45
CA LEU A 110 3.44 -9.16 -10.19
C LEU A 110 4.33 -9.88 -9.18
N ARG A 111 4.17 -11.20 -9.03
CA ARG A 111 5.02 -12.01 -8.16
C ARG A 111 6.49 -11.93 -8.57
N GLN A 112 6.77 -11.99 -9.86
CA GLN A 112 8.14 -11.89 -10.35
C GLN A 112 8.75 -10.52 -10.05
N LEU A 113 7.99 -9.45 -10.25
CA LEU A 113 8.43 -8.10 -9.91
C LEU A 113 8.78 -7.97 -8.42
N LEU A 114 7.88 -8.41 -7.56
CA LEU A 114 8.07 -8.31 -6.11
C LEU A 114 9.24 -9.17 -5.63
N THR A 115 9.39 -10.37 -6.15
CA THR A 115 10.53 -11.25 -5.84
C THR A 115 11.85 -10.61 -6.26
N ASN A 116 11.89 -10.01 -7.45
CA ASN A 116 13.11 -9.34 -7.94
C ASN A 116 13.49 -8.10 -7.13
N ILE A 117 12.51 -7.43 -6.53
CA ILE A 117 12.76 -6.29 -5.62
C ILE A 117 13.40 -6.75 -4.32
N GLY A 118 13.06 -7.96 -3.84
CA GLY A 118 13.66 -8.53 -2.65
C GLY A 118 12.70 -9.09 -1.62
N PHE A 119 11.40 -9.06 -1.89
CA PHE A 119 10.42 -9.66 -0.98
C PHE A 119 10.65 -11.17 -0.87
N SER A 120 10.56 -11.71 0.34
CA SER A 120 10.95 -13.10 0.65
C SER A 120 9.82 -14.09 0.50
N LYS A 121 8.57 -13.65 0.66
CA LYS A 121 7.41 -14.53 0.60
C LYS A 121 6.21 -13.77 0.03
N ILE A 122 5.46 -14.43 -0.84
CA ILE A 122 4.23 -13.91 -1.42
C ILE A 122 3.16 -14.97 -1.32
N GLU A 123 2.11 -14.68 -0.56
CA GLU A 123 0.91 -15.50 -0.50
C GLU A 123 -0.19 -14.82 -1.31
N GLU A 124 -0.93 -15.60 -2.07
CA GLU A 124 -2.04 -15.10 -2.87
C GLU A 124 -3.32 -15.75 -2.44
N LYS A 125 -4.36 -14.95 -2.24
CA LYS A 125 -5.73 -15.41 -1.97
C LYS A 125 -6.67 -14.70 -2.91
N GLN A 126 -7.66 -15.40 -3.43
CA GLN A 126 -8.64 -14.80 -4.32
C GLN A 126 -10.01 -15.44 -4.18
N ASN A 127 -11.02 -14.66 -4.48
CA ASN A 127 -12.38 -15.12 -4.68
C ASN A 127 -12.85 -14.73 -6.09
N TYR A 128 -14.14 -14.80 -6.37
CA TYR A 128 -14.67 -14.45 -7.69
C TYR A 128 -14.44 -12.98 -8.07
N LYS A 129 -14.30 -12.08 -7.09
CA LYS A 129 -14.21 -10.62 -7.31
C LYS A 129 -12.84 -10.04 -7.01
N TRP A 130 -12.17 -10.50 -5.95
CA TRP A 130 -10.95 -9.91 -5.40
C TRP A 130 -9.74 -10.82 -5.53
N VAL A 131 -8.57 -10.21 -5.66
CA VAL A 131 -7.28 -10.85 -5.40
C VAL A 131 -6.54 -10.07 -4.32
N VAL A 132 -5.93 -10.81 -3.39
CA VAL A 132 -5.14 -10.26 -2.28
C VAL A 132 -3.78 -10.94 -2.27
N TYR A 133 -2.73 -10.14 -2.18
CA TYR A 133 -1.37 -10.62 -1.98
C TYR A 133 -0.91 -10.22 -0.59
N ILE A 134 -0.41 -11.18 0.17
CA ILE A 134 0.23 -10.95 1.47
C ILE A 134 1.73 -11.15 1.27
N VAL A 135 2.47 -10.07 1.35
CA VAL A 135 3.87 -9.99 0.90
C VAL A 135 4.76 -9.68 2.10
N THR A 136 5.81 -10.46 2.27
CA THR A 136 6.71 -10.35 3.41
C THR A 136 8.06 -9.79 2.98
N LYS A 137 8.55 -8.79 3.74
CA LYS A 137 9.94 -8.38 3.73
C LYS A 137 10.63 -9.01 4.95
N SER A 138 11.60 -9.86 4.72
CA SER A 138 12.44 -10.45 5.78
C SER A 138 13.79 -10.89 5.21
N ASP A 139 14.76 -11.01 6.07
CA ASP A 139 16.09 -11.54 5.70
C ASP A 139 16.05 -13.04 5.41
#